data_2324d248c88aeb6294fd7f28ef3bf4ec
#
_entry.id   2324d248c88aeb6294fd7f28ef3bf4ec
#
_cell.length_a   1.000
_cell.length_b   1.000
_cell.length_c   1.000
_cell.angle_alpha   90.00
_cell.angle_beta   90.00
_cell.angle_gamma   90.00
#
_symmetry.space_group_name_H-M   'P 1'
#
loop_
_entity.id
_entity.type
_entity.pdbx_description
1 polymer ?
#
loop_
_entity_poly.entity_id
_entity_poly.type
_entity_poly.pdbx_seq_one_letter_code
_entity_poly.pdbx_strand_id
1 'polypeptide(L)'
;MGSKKITICLTVLLLLACAKINDFTKMDAFDATSRAYSHAIRWSEFDEAAIFIKPSDDKSLSPAPEVLKMIRVTDYTIRKTAVAEDQTKVFQFVEVTYYRNDRMVVKTIREKELWEWNAEAQKWELSSGLPNFE
;
A
#
# COMPACT_ATOMS: atom_id res chain seq x y z
N MET A 1 -19.51 -29.76 -38.34
CA MET A 1 -18.24 -29.89 -37.61
C MET A 1 -17.54 -28.56 -37.31
N GLY A 2 -17.89 -27.47 -37.97
CA GLY A 2 -17.28 -26.14 -37.69
C GLY A 2 -17.74 -25.44 -36.41
N SER A 3 -18.96 -25.72 -35.93
CA SER A 3 -19.56 -25.01 -34.76
C SER A 3 -18.91 -25.33 -33.41
N LYS A 4 -18.45 -26.57 -33.22
CA LYS A 4 -17.79 -26.98 -31.95
C LYS A 4 -16.42 -26.32 -31.73
N LYS A 5 -15.64 -26.08 -32.78
CA LYS A 5 -14.34 -25.41 -32.71
C LYS A 5 -14.47 -23.91 -32.46
N ILE A 6 -15.50 -23.27 -33.00
CA ILE A 6 -15.80 -21.85 -32.79
C ILE A 6 -16.26 -21.60 -31.35
N THR A 7 -17.06 -22.50 -30.78
CA THR A 7 -17.55 -22.39 -29.40
C THR A 7 -16.40 -22.49 -28.38
N ILE A 8 -15.43 -23.38 -28.62
CA ILE A 8 -14.26 -23.55 -27.73
C ILE A 8 -13.35 -22.29 -27.78
N CYS A 9 -13.12 -21.71 -28.95
CA CYS A 9 -12.36 -20.47 -29.08
C CYS A 9 -13.03 -19.30 -28.38
N LEU A 10 -14.35 -19.19 -28.44
CA LEU A 10 -15.11 -18.10 -27.82
C LEU A 10 -15.08 -18.20 -26.28
N THR A 11 -15.16 -19.42 -25.74
CA THR A 11 -15.07 -19.62 -24.26
C THR A 11 -13.69 -19.33 -23.72
N VAL A 12 -12.62 -19.68 -24.42
CA VAL A 12 -11.24 -19.36 -24.02
C VAL A 12 -10.99 -17.84 -24.05
N LEU A 13 -11.54 -17.14 -25.03
CA LEU A 13 -11.42 -15.67 -25.13
C LEU A 13 -12.11 -14.95 -23.98
N LEU A 14 -13.27 -15.45 -23.54
CA LEU A 14 -14.01 -14.91 -22.40
C LEU A 14 -13.26 -15.09 -21.06
N LEU A 15 -12.58 -16.21 -20.87
CA LEU A 15 -11.79 -16.47 -19.65
C LEU A 15 -10.56 -15.53 -19.54
N LEU A 16 -9.91 -15.22 -20.65
CA LEU A 16 -8.79 -14.28 -20.70
C LEU A 16 -9.21 -12.83 -20.43
N ALA A 17 -10.41 -12.45 -20.86
CA ALA A 17 -10.96 -11.12 -20.60
C ALA A 17 -11.27 -10.91 -19.10
N CYS A 18 -11.81 -11.92 -18.42
CA CYS A 18 -12.10 -11.85 -16.98
C CYS A 18 -10.83 -11.68 -16.13
N ALA A 19 -9.72 -12.34 -16.49
CA ALA A 19 -8.46 -12.20 -15.77
C ALA A 19 -7.90 -10.76 -15.84
N LYS A 20 -7.96 -10.13 -17.00
CA LYS A 20 -7.50 -8.74 -17.18
C LYS A 20 -8.37 -7.71 -16.45
N ILE A 21 -9.66 -7.93 -16.34
CA ILE A 21 -10.58 -7.06 -15.61
C ILE A 21 -10.26 -7.12 -14.11
N ASN A 22 -9.97 -8.29 -13.56
CA ASN A 22 -9.58 -8.44 -12.16
C ASN A 22 -8.26 -7.73 -11.82
N ASP A 23 -7.28 -7.77 -12.71
CA ASP A 23 -5.99 -7.10 -12.50
C ASP A 23 -6.12 -5.58 -12.53
N PHE A 24 -6.93 -5.04 -13.42
CA PHE A 24 -7.23 -3.61 -13.46
C PHE A 24 -7.92 -3.15 -12.17
N THR A 25 -8.93 -3.87 -11.71
CA THR A 25 -9.65 -3.57 -10.46
C THR A 25 -8.73 -3.61 -9.23
N LYS A 26 -7.76 -4.54 -9.21
CA LYS A 26 -6.76 -4.67 -8.15
C LYS A 26 -5.86 -3.44 -8.05
N MET A 27 -5.37 -2.95 -9.20
CA MET A 27 -4.51 -1.76 -9.24
C MET A 27 -5.27 -0.47 -8.93
N ASP A 28 -6.53 -0.34 -9.35
CA ASP A 28 -7.39 0.77 -8.94
C ASP A 28 -7.62 0.78 -7.43
N ALA A 29 -7.83 -0.38 -6.82
CA ALA A 29 -7.93 -0.54 -5.38
C ALA A 29 -6.60 -0.17 -4.68
N PHE A 30 -5.45 -0.50 -5.27
CA PHE A 30 -4.15 -0.08 -4.77
C PHE A 30 -4.02 1.44 -4.77
N ASP A 31 -4.34 2.09 -5.86
CA ASP A 31 -4.24 3.55 -5.99
C ASP A 31 -5.13 4.27 -4.95
N ALA A 32 -6.33 3.78 -4.71
CA ALA A 32 -7.21 4.33 -3.69
C ALA A 32 -6.65 4.11 -2.28
N THR A 33 -6.15 2.91 -1.98
CA THR A 33 -5.54 2.55 -0.69
C THR A 33 -4.29 3.37 -0.41
N SER A 34 -3.37 3.45 -1.38
CA SER A 34 -2.13 4.22 -1.26
C SER A 34 -2.40 5.71 -1.02
N ARG A 35 -3.38 6.30 -1.71
CA ARG A 35 -3.79 7.70 -1.47
C ARG A 35 -4.35 7.90 -0.07
N ALA A 36 -5.21 7.01 0.40
CA ALA A 36 -5.79 7.13 1.74
C ALA A 36 -4.72 7.01 2.84
N TYR A 37 -3.81 6.05 2.70
CA TYR A 37 -2.66 5.89 3.60
C TYR A 37 -1.74 7.12 3.57
N SER A 38 -1.36 7.60 2.39
CA SER A 38 -0.52 8.79 2.22
C SER A 38 -1.15 10.02 2.88
N HIS A 39 -2.46 10.17 2.76
CA HIS A 39 -3.20 11.24 3.41
C HIS A 39 -3.11 11.11 4.93
N ALA A 40 -3.38 9.94 5.49
CA ALA A 40 -3.31 9.71 6.94
C ALA A 40 -1.91 10.02 7.50
N ILE A 41 -0.84 9.53 6.84
CA ILE A 41 0.54 9.85 7.24
C ILE A 41 0.82 11.35 7.13
N ARG A 42 0.44 11.98 6.01
CA ARG A 42 0.69 13.42 5.77
C ARG A 42 0.08 14.31 6.86
N TRP A 43 -1.07 13.90 7.39
CA TRP A 43 -1.77 14.64 8.45
C TRP A 43 -1.45 14.13 9.86
N SER A 44 -0.50 13.20 10.01
CA SER A 44 -0.11 12.59 11.29
C SER A 44 -1.26 11.84 11.98
N GLU A 45 -2.19 11.32 11.20
CA GLU A 45 -3.33 10.50 11.63
C GLU A 45 -2.91 9.03 11.66
N PHE A 46 -1.99 8.71 12.58
CA PHE A 46 -1.34 7.40 12.63
C PHE A 46 -2.28 6.26 12.99
N ASP A 47 -3.32 6.51 13.78
CA ASP A 47 -4.34 5.50 14.08
C ASP A 47 -5.12 5.12 12.82
N GLU A 48 -5.40 6.07 11.94
CA GLU A 48 -6.03 5.82 10.65
C GLU A 48 -5.07 5.14 9.68
N ALA A 49 -3.80 5.53 9.68
CA ALA A 49 -2.78 4.86 8.87
C ALA A 49 -2.58 3.40 9.30
N ALA A 50 -2.69 3.11 10.59
CA ALA A 50 -2.51 1.76 11.14
C ALA A 50 -3.55 0.74 10.65
N ILE A 51 -4.73 1.16 10.21
CA ILE A 51 -5.76 0.25 9.67
C ILE A 51 -5.31 -0.46 8.38
N PHE A 52 -4.34 0.11 7.66
CA PHE A 52 -3.80 -0.46 6.44
C PHE A 52 -2.68 -1.47 6.68
N ILE A 53 -2.17 -1.56 7.92
CA ILE A 53 -1.06 -2.46 8.24
C ILE A 53 -1.58 -3.90 8.27
N LYS A 54 -0.81 -4.80 7.64
CA LYS A 54 -1.07 -6.23 7.71
C LYS A 54 -1.02 -6.70 9.17
N PRO A 55 -2.04 -7.41 9.66
CA PRO A 55 -2.01 -7.96 11.00
C PRO A 55 -0.76 -8.83 11.22
N SER A 56 -0.02 -8.54 12.29
CA SER A 56 1.21 -9.25 12.65
C SER A 56 1.43 -9.18 14.16
N ASP A 57 2.05 -10.22 14.72
CA ASP A 57 2.50 -10.22 16.10
C ASP A 57 3.81 -9.43 16.30
N ASP A 58 4.43 -8.99 15.21
CA ASP A 58 5.64 -8.17 15.24
C ASP A 58 5.33 -6.72 15.62
N LYS A 59 5.58 -6.39 16.88
CA LYS A 59 5.39 -5.04 17.43
C LYS A 59 6.39 -4.02 16.88
N SER A 60 7.44 -4.46 16.19
CA SER A 60 8.43 -3.56 15.60
C SER A 60 7.91 -2.82 14.36
N LEU A 61 6.78 -3.27 13.80
CA LEU A 61 6.15 -2.66 12.62
C LEU A 61 5.46 -1.32 12.90
N SER A 62 5.39 -0.90 14.15
CA SER A 62 4.84 0.40 14.50
C SER A 62 5.63 1.02 15.64
N PRO A 63 6.02 2.29 15.53
CA PRO A 63 6.59 3.03 16.65
C PRO A 63 5.63 3.03 17.85
N ALA A 64 6.21 3.21 19.06
CA ALA A 64 5.40 3.30 20.27
C ALA A 64 4.38 4.45 20.17
N PRO A 65 3.13 4.28 20.66
CA PRO A 65 2.10 5.30 20.58
C PRO A 65 2.53 6.65 21.17
N GLU A 66 3.33 6.65 22.22
CA GLU A 66 3.86 7.86 22.84
C GLU A 66 4.81 8.62 21.93
N VAL A 67 5.58 7.91 21.09
CA VAL A 67 6.44 8.51 20.06
C VAL A 67 5.56 9.14 18.98
N LEU A 68 4.59 8.41 18.46
CA LEU A 68 3.70 8.89 17.40
C LEU A 68 2.93 10.17 17.79
N LYS A 69 2.51 10.30 19.04
CA LYS A 69 1.85 11.52 19.55
C LYS A 69 2.71 12.78 19.43
N MET A 70 4.03 12.62 19.46
CA MET A 70 4.97 13.74 19.33
C MET A 70 5.34 14.06 17.90
N ILE A 71 5.06 13.17 16.94
CA ILE A 71 5.43 13.34 15.53
C ILE A 71 4.43 14.24 14.80
N ARG A 72 4.98 15.15 13.99
CA ARG A 72 4.21 15.95 13.02
C ARG A 72 4.86 15.83 11.66
N VAL A 73 4.17 15.19 10.76
CA VAL A 73 4.59 15.04 9.36
C VAL A 73 4.28 16.33 8.62
N THR A 74 5.27 16.86 7.91
CA THR A 74 5.14 18.07 7.10
C THR A 74 5.11 17.77 5.61
N ASP A 75 5.69 16.64 5.19
CA ASP A 75 5.63 16.18 3.80
C ASP A 75 5.69 14.66 3.72
N TYR A 76 5.02 14.10 2.73
CA TYR A 76 5.06 12.69 2.35
C TYR A 76 5.07 12.60 0.83
N THR A 77 6.18 12.13 0.28
CA THR A 77 6.36 12.08 -1.17
C THR A 77 6.72 10.67 -1.62
N ILE A 78 5.92 10.10 -2.54
CA ILE A 78 6.24 8.85 -3.22
C ILE A 78 7.23 9.15 -4.33
N ARG A 79 8.46 8.62 -4.23
CA ARG A 79 9.54 8.83 -5.21
C ARG A 79 9.53 7.81 -6.34
N LYS A 80 9.16 6.58 -6.04
CA LYS A 80 9.14 5.48 -6.99
C LYS A 80 8.11 4.43 -6.58
N THR A 81 7.44 3.87 -7.58
CA THR A 81 6.55 2.72 -7.42
C THR A 81 7.01 1.61 -8.36
N ALA A 82 7.10 0.39 -7.86
CA ALA A 82 7.40 -0.81 -8.63
C ALA A 82 6.36 -1.89 -8.32
N VAL A 83 5.74 -2.43 -9.36
CA VAL A 83 4.70 -3.45 -9.28
C VAL A 83 5.29 -4.80 -9.67
N ALA A 84 5.04 -5.85 -8.88
CA ALA A 84 5.42 -7.22 -9.23
C ALA A 84 4.64 -7.70 -10.46
N GLU A 85 5.21 -8.64 -11.23
CA GLU A 85 4.59 -9.15 -12.47
C GLU A 85 3.19 -9.73 -12.27
N ASP A 86 2.96 -10.41 -11.14
CA ASP A 86 1.68 -11.00 -10.77
C ASP A 86 0.68 -10.00 -10.15
N GLN A 87 1.09 -8.72 -10.01
CA GLN A 87 0.29 -7.64 -9.41
C GLN A 87 -0.25 -7.97 -8.01
N THR A 88 0.47 -8.76 -7.24
CA THR A 88 0.13 -9.10 -5.85
C THR A 88 0.99 -8.35 -4.84
N LYS A 89 2.04 -7.68 -5.29
CA LYS A 89 2.94 -6.88 -4.48
C LYS A 89 3.28 -5.56 -5.17
N VAL A 90 3.32 -4.50 -4.39
CA VAL A 90 3.79 -3.19 -4.83
C VAL A 90 4.82 -2.66 -3.84
N PHE A 91 5.93 -2.18 -4.35
CA PHE A 91 6.96 -1.49 -3.58
C PHE A 91 6.87 0.00 -3.85
N GLN A 92 6.80 0.81 -2.81
CA GLN A 92 6.91 2.25 -2.90
C GLN A 92 8.12 2.73 -2.12
N PHE A 93 8.91 3.60 -2.75
CA PHE A 93 10.00 4.31 -2.08
C PHE A 93 9.49 5.71 -1.76
N VAL A 94 9.44 6.04 -0.48
CA VAL A 94 8.85 7.28 0.01
C VAL A 94 9.86 8.10 0.79
N GLU A 95 9.71 9.41 0.74
CA GLU A 95 10.39 10.35 1.62
C GLU A 95 9.35 10.98 2.54
N VAL A 96 9.62 10.94 3.85
CA VAL A 96 8.76 11.51 4.87
C VAL A 96 9.54 12.57 5.63
N THR A 97 9.06 13.80 5.58
CA THR A 97 9.63 14.92 6.34
C THR A 97 8.74 15.21 7.54
N TYR A 98 9.36 15.27 8.72
CA TYR A 98 8.64 15.41 9.97
C TYR A 98 9.48 16.16 11.00
N TYR A 99 8.87 16.55 12.09
CA TYR A 99 9.53 17.00 13.31
C TYR A 99 8.86 16.39 14.55
N ARG A 100 9.58 16.41 15.65
CA ARG A 100 9.04 16.08 16.97
C ARG A 100 8.71 17.36 17.72
N ASN A 101 7.53 17.42 18.34
CA ASN A 101 7.07 18.58 19.09
C ASN A 101 8.00 18.96 20.25
N ASP A 102 8.72 17.98 20.83
CA ASP A 102 9.63 18.21 21.94
C ASP A 102 11.01 18.76 21.53
N ARG A 103 11.38 18.67 20.26
CA ARG A 103 12.71 19.07 19.76
C ARG A 103 12.68 20.12 18.66
N MET A 104 11.57 20.21 17.92
CA MET A 104 11.38 21.13 16.80
C MET A 104 12.48 21.06 15.71
N VAL A 105 13.14 19.91 15.60
CA VAL A 105 14.14 19.64 14.55
C VAL A 105 13.47 18.88 13.40
N VAL A 106 13.54 19.46 12.19
CA VAL A 106 13.01 18.83 10.98
C VAL A 106 13.96 17.74 10.50
N LYS A 107 13.42 16.56 10.26
CA LYS A 107 14.12 15.39 9.71
C LYS A 107 13.41 14.89 8.45
N THR A 108 14.16 14.29 7.56
CA THR A 108 13.62 13.54 6.41
C THR A 108 14.14 12.12 6.45
N ILE A 109 13.24 11.16 6.42
CA ILE A 109 13.56 9.73 6.33
C ILE A 109 13.13 9.18 4.97
N ARG A 110 13.80 8.11 4.55
CA ARG A 110 13.49 7.37 3.33
C ARG A 110 13.09 5.97 3.73
N GLU A 111 11.89 5.60 3.32
CA GLU A 111 11.31 4.30 3.65
C GLU A 111 10.98 3.52 2.38
N LYS A 112 11.05 2.22 2.49
CA LYS A 112 10.57 1.29 1.48
C LYS A 112 9.31 0.63 2.00
N GLU A 113 8.18 0.98 1.44
CA GLU A 113 6.90 0.39 1.75
C GLU A 113 6.65 -0.84 0.89
N LEU A 114 6.21 -1.92 1.52
CA LEU A 114 5.77 -3.14 0.85
C LEU A 114 4.26 -3.32 1.05
N TRP A 115 3.55 -3.26 -0.04
CA TRP A 115 2.13 -3.55 -0.12
C TRP A 115 1.89 -4.95 -0.67
N GLU A 116 1.02 -5.71 -0.03
CA GLU A 116 0.64 -7.06 -0.44
C GLU A 116 -0.88 -7.15 -0.61
N TRP A 117 -1.29 -7.80 -1.71
CA TRP A 117 -2.69 -8.07 -1.97
C TRP A 117 -3.17 -9.25 -1.12
N ASN A 118 -4.16 -9.02 -0.28
CA ASN A 118 -4.86 -10.05 0.46
C ASN A 118 -6.06 -10.54 -0.38
N ALA A 119 -5.91 -11.68 -1.04
CA ALA A 119 -6.93 -12.22 -1.94
C ALA A 119 -8.21 -12.67 -1.19
N GLU A 120 -8.09 -13.10 0.05
CA GLU A 120 -9.21 -13.52 0.89
C GLU A 120 -10.06 -12.32 1.32
N ALA A 121 -9.40 -11.26 1.79
CA ALA A 121 -10.07 -10.02 2.22
C ALA A 121 -10.33 -9.04 1.07
N GLN A 122 -9.82 -9.31 -0.15
CA GLN A 122 -9.93 -8.44 -1.33
C GLN A 122 -9.45 -7.00 -1.06
N LYS A 123 -8.30 -6.86 -0.41
CA LYS A 123 -7.72 -5.56 -0.04
C LYS A 123 -6.19 -5.57 -0.08
N TRP A 124 -5.61 -4.39 -0.20
CA TRP A 124 -4.17 -4.18 -0.04
C TRP A 124 -3.83 -3.95 1.42
N GLU A 125 -2.73 -4.54 1.86
CA GLU A 125 -2.22 -4.44 3.22
C GLU A 125 -0.74 -4.06 3.19
N LEU A 126 -0.36 -3.15 4.09
CA LEU A 126 1.02 -2.70 4.24
C LEU A 126 1.79 -3.67 5.16
N SER A 127 2.76 -4.40 4.60
CA SER A 127 3.56 -5.38 5.35
C SER A 127 4.78 -4.78 6.03
N SER A 128 5.24 -3.62 5.57
CA SER A 128 6.43 -2.95 6.12
C SER A 128 6.18 -2.15 7.40
N GLY A 129 4.91 -1.98 7.80
CA GLY A 129 4.55 -1.19 8.97
C GLY A 129 4.57 0.32 8.75
N LEU A 130 4.36 1.09 9.82
CA LEU A 130 4.45 2.54 9.81
C LEU A 130 5.91 3.01 9.66
N PRO A 131 6.14 4.25 9.16
CA PRO A 131 7.48 4.82 9.11
C PRO A 131 8.17 4.82 10.46
N ASN A 132 9.47 4.55 10.47
CA ASN A 132 10.27 4.55 11.70
C ASN A 132 10.74 5.96 12.05
N PHE A 133 9.98 6.63 12.87
CA PHE A 133 10.32 7.96 13.39
C PHE A 133 11.29 7.88 14.57
N GLU A 134 12.48 8.44 14.44
CA GLU A 134 13.52 8.53 15.47
C GLU A 134 13.46 9.84 16.28
#